data_9599592109b3d31057dfca2684037c51
#
_entry.id   9599592109b3d31057dfca2684037c51
#
_cell.length_a   1.000
_cell.length_b   1.000
_cell.length_c   1.000
_cell.angle_alpha   90.00
_cell.angle_beta   90.00
_cell.angle_gamma   90.00
#
_symmetry.space_group_name_H-M   'P 1'
#
loop_
_entity.id
_entity.type
_entity.pdbx_description
1 polymer ?
#
loop_
_entity_poly.entity_id
_entity_poly.type
_entity_poly.pdbx_seq_one_letter_code
_entity_poly.pdbx_strand_id
1 'polypeptide(L)' 'MSKEMLFLCDVYDAWLSKNKLPHRCASEVLYGADTKCRLTANQSYWLESFISTWDVIADNT' A
#
# COMPACT_ATOMS: atom_id res chain seq x y z
N MET A 1 -7.21 8.93 13.93
CA MET A 1 -6.70 7.69 13.30
C MET A 1 -6.50 6.63 14.37
N SER A 2 -6.98 5.42 14.15
CA SER A 2 -6.85 4.33 15.12
C SER A 2 -5.42 3.83 15.23
N LYS A 3 -5.13 3.06 16.29
CA LYS A 3 -3.80 2.45 16.45
C LYS A 3 -3.49 1.50 15.31
N GLU A 4 -4.50 0.76 14.85
CA GLU A 4 -4.36 -0.18 13.73
C GLU A 4 -4.00 0.55 12.45
N MET A 5 -4.61 1.69 12.19
CA MET A 5 -4.31 2.50 11.01
C MET A 5 -2.90 3.07 11.08
N LEU A 6 -2.48 3.55 12.26
CA LEU A 6 -1.11 4.04 12.45
C LEU A 6 -0.09 2.92 12.22
N PHE A 7 -0.38 1.74 12.74
CA PHE A 7 0.48 0.57 12.52
C PHE A 7 0.60 0.24 11.03
N LEU A 8 -0.52 0.27 10.31
CA LEU A 8 -0.51 0.01 8.86
C LEU A 8 0.31 1.06 8.11
N CYS A 9 0.21 2.32 8.50
CA CYS A 9 1.03 3.38 7.90
C CYS A 9 2.52 3.08 8.08
N ASP A 10 2.93 2.68 9.27
CA ASP A 10 4.32 2.35 9.56
C ASP A 10 4.78 1.14 8.74
N VAL A 11 3.95 0.11 8.64
CA VAL A 11 4.26 -1.08 7.83
C VAL A 11 4.42 -0.70 6.36
N TYR A 12 3.50 0.11 5.85
CA TYR A 12 3.52 0.54 4.45
C TYR A 12 4.78 1.36 4.14
N ASP A 13 5.09 2.33 5.00
CA ASP A 13 6.27 3.18 4.80
C ASP A 13 7.56 2.35 4.85
N ALA A 14 7.67 1.42 5.79
CA ALA A 14 8.82 0.55 5.92
C ALA A 14 8.98 -0.35 4.69
N TRP A 15 7.87 -0.89 4.20
CA TRP A 15 7.89 -1.75 3.01
C TRP A 15 8.31 -0.97 1.77
N LEU A 16 7.78 0.25 1.58
CA LEU A 16 8.17 1.10 0.47
C LEU A 16 9.65 1.43 0.52
N SER A 17 10.16 1.78 1.69
CA SER A 17 11.58 2.09 1.87
C SER A 17 12.46 0.90 1.53
N LYS A 18 12.08 -0.29 2.00
CA LYS A 18 12.82 -1.52 1.73
C LYS A 18 12.86 -1.83 0.25
N ASN A 19 11.76 -1.58 -0.46
CA ASN A 19 11.65 -1.87 -1.89
C ASN A 19 12.05 -0.68 -2.76
N LYS A 20 12.43 0.44 -2.14
CA LYS A 20 12.83 1.67 -2.85
C LYS A 20 11.73 2.17 -3.80
N LEU A 21 10.50 2.14 -3.33
CA LEU A 21 9.34 2.56 -4.09
C LEU A 21 8.74 3.84 -3.52
N PRO A 22 8.24 4.75 -4.37
CA PRO A 22 7.52 5.93 -3.90
C PRO A 22 6.08 5.59 -3.53
N HIS A 23 5.47 6.46 -2.71
CA HIS A 23 4.08 6.27 -2.27
C HIS A 23 3.08 6.18 -3.42
N ARG A 24 3.34 6.87 -4.54
CA ARG A 24 2.42 6.90 -5.67
C ARG A 24 2.19 5.53 -6.32
N CYS A 25 3.03 4.55 -6.03
CA CYS A 25 2.89 3.21 -6.63
C CYS A 25 1.58 2.53 -6.24
N ALA A 26 1.00 2.87 -5.08
CA ALA A 26 -0.31 2.35 -4.69
C ALA A 26 -1.41 2.82 -5.62
N SER A 27 -1.28 4.01 -6.21
CA SER A 27 -2.27 4.53 -7.16
C SER A 27 -2.35 3.70 -8.43
N GLU A 28 -1.24 3.09 -8.85
CA GLU A 28 -1.23 2.18 -9.99
C GLU A 28 -2.12 0.97 -9.73
N VAL A 29 -2.02 0.40 -8.54
CA VAL A 29 -2.81 -0.76 -8.16
C VAL A 29 -4.28 -0.39 -7.97
N LEU A 30 -4.55 0.75 -7.30
CA LEU A 30 -5.92 1.16 -6.98
C LEU A 30 -6.71 1.65 -8.18
N TYR A 31 -6.07 2.42 -9.05
CA TYR A 31 -6.77 3.16 -10.10
C TYR A 31 -6.26 2.85 -11.51
N GLY A 32 -5.29 1.97 -11.63
CA GLY A 32 -4.66 1.71 -12.92
C GLY A 32 -3.92 2.91 -13.48
N ALA A 33 -3.53 3.85 -12.62
CA ALA A 33 -2.84 5.05 -13.07
C ALA A 33 -1.42 4.73 -13.54
N ASP A 34 -0.99 5.40 -14.61
CA ASP A 34 0.39 5.26 -15.08
C ASP A 34 1.31 6.13 -14.22
N THR A 35 1.89 5.52 -13.20
CA THR A 35 2.79 6.22 -12.28
C THR A 35 4.26 5.95 -12.59
N LYS A 36 4.53 5.17 -13.64
CA LYS A 36 5.87 4.74 -14.02
C LYS A 36 6.55 3.90 -12.94
N CYS A 37 5.76 3.30 -12.05
CA CYS A 37 6.25 2.36 -11.06
C CYS A 37 6.26 0.96 -11.66
N ARG A 38 7.43 0.39 -11.86
CA ARG A 38 7.54 -0.96 -12.42
C ARG A 38 7.52 -1.97 -11.29
N LEU A 39 6.32 -2.37 -10.90
CA LEU A 39 6.13 -3.29 -9.79
C LEU A 39 6.32 -4.74 -10.26
N THR A 40 7.00 -5.52 -9.43
CA THR A 40 7.05 -6.97 -9.63
C THR A 40 5.69 -7.57 -9.26
N ALA A 41 5.46 -8.82 -9.67
CA ALA A 41 4.22 -9.53 -9.31
C ALA A 41 4.05 -9.62 -7.80
N ASN A 42 5.13 -9.88 -7.06
CA ASN A 42 5.09 -9.95 -5.60
C ASN A 42 4.78 -8.60 -4.97
N GLN A 43 5.33 -7.51 -5.52
CA GLN A 43 5.06 -6.17 -5.04
C GLN A 43 3.60 -5.77 -5.27
N SER A 44 3.07 -6.07 -6.46
CA SER A 44 1.67 -5.80 -6.76
C SER A 44 0.74 -6.59 -5.84
N TYR A 45 1.05 -7.85 -5.61
CA TYR A 45 0.27 -8.71 -4.70
C TYR A 45 0.28 -8.14 -3.28
N TRP A 46 1.45 -7.72 -2.80
CA TRP A 46 1.55 -7.14 -1.46
C TRP A 46 0.72 -5.87 -1.34
N LEU A 47 0.80 -4.98 -2.34
CA LEU A 47 0.03 -3.74 -2.33
C LEU A 47 -1.47 -4.01 -2.35
N GLU A 48 -1.93 -4.93 -3.17
CA GLU A 48 -3.34 -5.31 -3.21
C GLU A 48 -3.82 -5.83 -1.85
N SER A 49 -3.03 -6.70 -1.23
CA SER A 49 -3.34 -7.24 0.09
C SER A 49 -3.35 -6.15 1.16
N PHE A 50 -2.39 -5.23 1.10
CA PHE A 50 -2.32 -4.10 2.03
C PHE A 50 -3.56 -3.21 1.88
N ILE A 51 -3.93 -2.87 0.65
CA ILE A 51 -5.08 -2.02 0.39
C ILE A 51 -6.36 -2.67 0.91
N SER A 52 -6.53 -3.97 0.68
CA SER A 52 -7.69 -4.71 1.20
C SER A 52 -7.73 -4.66 2.73
N THR A 53 -6.59 -4.85 3.38
CA THR A 53 -6.51 -4.79 4.85
C THR A 53 -6.84 -3.37 5.34
N TRP A 54 -6.31 -2.36 4.67
CA TRP A 54 -6.58 -0.97 5.01
C TRP A 54 -8.08 -0.67 4.95
N ASP A 55 -8.74 -1.11 3.86
CA ASP A 55 -10.18 -0.88 3.68
C ASP A 55 -11.00 -1.53 4.79
N VAL A 56 -10.66 -2.76 5.16
CA VAL A 56 -11.37 -3.47 6.23
C VAL A 56 -11.23 -2.74 7.56
N ILE A 57 -10.03 -2.30 7.90
CA ILE A 57 -9.78 -1.58 9.16
C ILE A 57 -10.45 -0.21 9.13
N ALA A 58 -10.38 0.50 8.00
CA ALA A 58 -11.01 1.81 7.86
C ALA A 58 -12.52 1.73 8.04
N ASP A 59 -13.16 0.69 7.50
CA ASP A 59 -14.60 0.50 7.63
C ASP A 59 -15.04 0.20 9.06
N ASN A 60 -14.14 -0.27 9.91
CA ASN A 60 -14.42 -0.62 11.29
C ASN A 60 -13.98 0.46 12.30
N THR A 61 -13.50 1.58 11.81
CA THR A 61 -13.14 2.74 12.65
C THR A 61 -14.04 3.97 12.36
#